data_2c63eeae71eaea7e39215826c144f5c8
#
_entry.id   2c63eeae71eaea7e39215826c144f5c8
#
_cell.length_a   1.000
_cell.length_b   1.000
_cell.length_c   1.000
_cell.angle_alpha   90.00
_cell.angle_beta   90.00
_cell.angle_gamma   90.00
#
_symmetry.space_group_name_H-M   'P 1'
#
loop_
_entity.id
_entity.type
_entity.pdbx_description
1 polymer ?
#
loop_
_entity_poly.entity_id
_entity_poly.type
_entity_poly.pdbx_seq_one_letter_code
_entity_poly.pdbx_strand_id
1 'polypeptide(L)'
;MRSIRKRWTICTISILLIFYKTKEIARTDEHQDSQLNGDGELTLSRLIVNSSDKILRKEVFPQSGAGWKINSSLALEIRKDILRFLDAERDVSVVKSSFKPGDVIHYVLDRRRTLNISQNLHSLLPEVSPMKSRRFQTCAVVGNSGILLNSGCGKEIDSHDFVIRCNLAPVVEFASDVGTKSDFITMNPSVVQRAFGGFRNESDRLKFVHRLSMLNDSVLWIPAFMVKGGEKHVEWVNALILKNKLRVRTAYPSLRLIHAVRGYWLTNKVQIKRPSTGLLMYTLATRFCDEIHLYGFWPFPKDIYGNIVKYHYYDELKYKYFSNAGPHRMPLEFKTLNLLHNKGALKLTTGKCEQQ
;
A
#
# COMPACT_ATOMS: atom_id res chain seq x y z
N MET A 1 38.70 4.72 48.05
CA MET A 1 38.39 3.48 47.31
C MET A 1 36.94 2.95 47.47
N ARG A 2 36.25 3.14 48.61
CA ARG A 2 34.82 2.67 48.78
C ARG A 2 33.79 3.41 47.92
N SER A 3 34.01 4.67 47.58
CA SER A 3 33.05 5.47 46.75
C SER A 3 33.02 5.07 45.27
N ILE A 4 34.15 4.67 44.69
CA ILE A 4 34.28 4.24 43.30
C ILE A 4 33.59 2.90 43.07
N ARG A 5 33.73 1.95 43.98
CA ARG A 5 33.03 0.63 43.87
C ARG A 5 31.52 0.77 43.89
N LYS A 6 30.95 1.67 44.72
CA LYS A 6 29.48 1.90 44.73
C LYS A 6 28.95 2.48 43.41
N ARG A 7 29.72 3.34 42.76
CA ARG A 7 29.33 3.93 41.44
C ARG A 7 29.32 2.87 40.33
N TRP A 8 30.31 1.95 40.33
CA TRP A 8 30.35 0.86 39.36
C TRP A 8 29.24 -0.15 39.56
N THR A 9 28.86 -0.47 40.79
CA THR A 9 27.75 -1.39 41.10
C THR A 9 26.40 -0.79 40.67
N ILE A 10 26.19 0.50 40.85
CA ILE A 10 24.96 1.18 40.41
C ILE A 10 24.87 1.23 38.86
N CYS A 11 25.99 1.51 38.17
CA CYS A 11 26.03 1.45 36.69
C CYS A 11 25.74 0.06 36.12
N THR A 12 26.31 -0.98 36.72
CA THR A 12 26.08 -2.38 36.27
C THR A 12 24.62 -2.81 36.51
N ILE A 13 24.03 -2.45 37.64
CA ILE A 13 22.62 -2.73 37.92
C ILE A 13 21.69 -1.97 36.96
N SER A 14 22.00 -0.72 36.64
CA SER A 14 21.23 0.09 35.67
C SER A 14 21.32 -0.50 34.26
N ILE A 15 22.47 -0.96 33.83
CA ILE A 15 22.68 -1.64 32.54
C ILE A 15 21.91 -2.95 32.49
N LEU A 16 21.98 -3.77 33.57
CA LEU A 16 21.22 -5.03 33.65
C LEU A 16 19.70 -4.79 33.64
N LEU A 17 19.21 -3.74 34.30
CA LEU A 17 17.78 -3.36 34.28
C LEU A 17 17.32 -2.86 32.89
N ILE A 18 18.21 -2.16 32.17
CA ILE A 18 17.95 -1.76 30.78
C ILE A 18 17.88 -3.00 29.87
N PHE A 19 18.83 -3.94 30.01
CA PHE A 19 18.83 -5.21 29.27
C PHE A 19 17.63 -6.10 29.64
N TYR A 20 17.20 -6.11 30.89
CA TYR A 20 16.00 -6.84 31.32
C TYR A 20 14.73 -6.23 30.73
N LYS A 21 14.58 -4.90 30.80
CA LYS A 21 13.46 -4.18 30.17
C LYS A 21 13.42 -4.32 28.64
N THR A 22 14.57 -4.28 27.97
CA THR A 22 14.61 -4.51 26.52
C THR A 22 14.27 -5.94 26.14
N LYS A 23 14.62 -6.93 26.98
CA LYS A 23 14.25 -8.33 26.80
C LYS A 23 12.76 -8.59 27.09
N GLU A 24 12.19 -7.87 28.05
CA GLU A 24 10.76 -7.93 28.38
C GLU A 24 9.90 -7.25 27.29
N ILE A 25 10.36 -6.13 26.73
CA ILE A 25 9.71 -5.47 25.57
C ILE A 25 9.82 -6.38 24.33
N ALA A 26 10.95 -7.05 24.10
CA ALA A 26 11.10 -8.01 23.01
C ALA A 26 10.20 -9.26 23.21
N ARG A 27 10.00 -9.73 24.45
CA ARG A 27 9.08 -10.82 24.77
C ARG A 27 7.62 -10.43 24.66
N THR A 28 7.23 -9.19 24.99
CA THR A 28 5.88 -8.69 24.78
C THR A 28 5.56 -8.52 23.31
N ASP A 29 6.54 -8.13 22.47
CA ASP A 29 6.38 -8.10 21.02
C ASP A 29 6.27 -9.53 20.43
N GLU A 30 7.02 -10.52 20.94
CA GLU A 30 6.87 -11.94 20.58
C GLU A 30 5.54 -12.55 21.09
N HIS A 31 5.04 -12.14 22.26
CA HIS A 31 3.76 -12.61 22.80
C HIS A 31 2.54 -11.98 22.09
N GLN A 32 2.65 -10.75 21.58
CA GLN A 32 1.60 -10.17 20.74
C GLN A 32 1.58 -10.82 19.34
N ASP A 33 2.74 -11.20 18.78
CA ASP A 33 2.81 -11.99 17.55
C ASP A 33 2.31 -13.44 17.76
N SER A 34 2.43 -14.03 18.97
CA SER A 34 1.97 -15.39 19.25
C SER A 34 0.47 -15.50 19.55
N GLN A 35 -0.20 -14.42 19.97
CA GLN A 35 -1.67 -14.42 20.13
C GLN A 35 -2.43 -14.31 18.81
N LEU A 36 -1.75 -14.04 17.68
CA LEU A 36 -2.31 -14.08 16.34
C LEU A 36 -2.30 -15.48 15.71
N ASN A 37 -1.67 -16.45 16.35
CA ASN A 37 -1.67 -17.85 15.91
C ASN A 37 -2.93 -18.58 16.39
N GLY A 38 -4.09 -18.21 15.83
CA GLY A 38 -5.29 -19.05 15.90
C GLY A 38 -5.07 -20.31 15.05
N ASP A 39 -5.35 -21.46 15.64
CA ASP A 39 -5.19 -22.80 15.08
C ASP A 39 -5.79 -22.94 13.67
N GLY A 40 -4.95 -23.04 12.67
CA GLY A 40 -5.31 -23.33 11.28
C GLY A 40 -4.31 -22.73 10.31
N GLU A 41 -3.74 -23.53 9.44
CA GLU A 41 -2.87 -23.06 8.38
C GLU A 41 -3.64 -22.14 7.42
N LEU A 42 -3.12 -20.92 7.17
CA LEU A 42 -3.77 -19.95 6.30
C LEU A 42 -3.81 -20.45 4.84
N THR A 43 -4.88 -20.11 4.15
CA THR A 43 -5.15 -20.54 2.77
C THR A 43 -3.99 -20.25 1.82
N LEU A 44 -3.42 -19.06 1.87
CA LEU A 44 -2.29 -18.69 1.02
C LEU A 44 -1.01 -19.48 1.37
N SER A 45 -0.75 -19.78 2.65
CA SER A 45 0.37 -20.65 3.06
C SER A 45 0.27 -22.03 2.43
N ARG A 46 -0.91 -22.64 2.45
CA ARG A 46 -1.17 -23.94 1.81
C ARG A 46 -0.92 -23.89 0.30
N LEU A 47 -1.36 -22.83 -0.37
CA LEU A 47 -1.12 -22.64 -1.81
C LEU A 47 0.37 -22.51 -2.13
N ILE A 48 1.14 -21.76 -1.33
CA ILE A 48 2.58 -21.56 -1.53
C ILE A 48 3.34 -22.87 -1.28
N VAL A 49 3.04 -23.60 -0.22
CA VAL A 49 3.69 -24.89 0.09
C VAL A 49 3.42 -25.89 -1.03
N ASN A 50 2.17 -26.04 -1.47
CA ASN A 50 1.78 -26.97 -2.51
C ASN A 50 2.32 -26.59 -3.91
N SER A 51 2.76 -25.36 -4.11
CA SER A 51 3.33 -24.89 -5.39
C SER A 51 4.86 -24.93 -5.42
N SER A 52 5.53 -25.18 -4.28
CA SER A 52 6.97 -25.00 -4.13
C SER A 52 7.84 -25.96 -4.96
N ASP A 53 7.31 -27.07 -5.48
CA ASP A 53 8.14 -28.05 -6.16
C ASP A 53 8.17 -27.96 -7.70
N LYS A 54 7.22 -27.28 -8.34
CA LYS A 54 7.16 -27.25 -9.83
C LYS A 54 6.99 -25.85 -10.45
N ILE A 55 6.34 -24.91 -9.79
CA ILE A 55 5.92 -23.62 -10.40
C ILE A 55 6.94 -22.50 -10.16
N LEU A 56 7.73 -22.54 -9.09
CA LEU A 56 8.75 -21.53 -8.82
C LEU A 56 9.98 -21.60 -9.72
N ARG A 57 10.17 -22.69 -10.47
CA ARG A 57 11.32 -22.89 -11.37
C ARG A 57 11.09 -22.53 -12.82
N LYS A 58 9.83 -22.41 -13.27
CA LYS A 58 9.45 -21.84 -14.56
C LYS A 58 8.71 -20.54 -14.30
N GLU A 59 9.21 -19.44 -14.78
CA GLU A 59 8.50 -18.15 -14.82
C GLU A 59 7.31 -18.32 -15.78
N VAL A 60 6.19 -18.85 -15.25
CA VAL A 60 4.94 -18.88 -15.99
C VAL A 60 4.32 -17.50 -15.83
N PHE A 61 4.53 -16.63 -16.81
CA PHE A 61 3.87 -15.34 -16.88
C PHE A 61 2.35 -15.54 -17.10
N PRO A 62 1.52 -14.64 -16.59
CA PRO A 62 0.08 -14.70 -16.82
C PRO A 62 -0.16 -14.72 -18.33
N GLN A 63 -0.81 -15.76 -18.82
CA GLN A 63 -1.32 -15.72 -20.18
C GLN A 63 -2.51 -14.76 -20.18
N SER A 64 -2.38 -13.67 -20.95
CA SER A 64 -3.49 -12.75 -21.19
C SER A 64 -4.56 -13.51 -21.99
N GLY A 65 -5.78 -13.59 -21.50
CA GLY A 65 -6.87 -13.86 -22.38
C GLY A 65 -7.86 -14.93 -21.99
N ALA A 66 -8.44 -15.47 -23.01
CA ALA A 66 -9.55 -16.40 -23.05
C ALA A 66 -9.36 -17.59 -22.08
N GLY A 67 -10.22 -17.63 -21.04
CA GLY A 67 -10.29 -18.79 -20.15
C GLY A 67 -10.00 -18.53 -18.67
N TRP A 68 -9.53 -17.32 -18.26
CA TRP A 68 -9.42 -17.03 -16.85
C TRP A 68 -10.82 -16.96 -16.20
N LYS A 69 -10.98 -17.63 -15.05
CA LYS A 69 -12.22 -17.64 -14.28
C LYS A 69 -11.93 -17.37 -12.82
N ILE A 70 -12.82 -16.58 -12.21
CA ILE A 70 -12.79 -16.31 -10.77
C ILE A 70 -13.07 -17.61 -9.98
N ASN A 71 -12.28 -17.84 -8.95
CA ASN A 71 -12.55 -18.80 -7.90
C ASN A 71 -13.06 -18.04 -6.66
N SER A 72 -14.35 -17.76 -6.62
CA SER A 72 -14.98 -16.95 -5.58
C SER A 72 -14.82 -17.57 -4.20
N SER A 73 -14.81 -18.90 -4.07
CA SER A 73 -14.58 -19.61 -2.81
C SER A 73 -13.18 -19.30 -2.28
N LEU A 74 -12.16 -19.42 -3.11
CA LEU A 74 -10.77 -19.12 -2.74
C LEU A 74 -10.59 -17.64 -2.39
N ALA A 75 -11.17 -16.73 -3.18
CA ALA A 75 -11.12 -15.30 -2.90
C ALA A 75 -11.75 -14.98 -1.54
N LEU A 76 -12.87 -15.62 -1.20
CA LEU A 76 -13.54 -15.48 0.09
C LEU A 76 -12.70 -16.03 1.25
N GLU A 77 -12.04 -17.17 1.09
CA GLU A 77 -11.15 -17.73 2.09
C GLU A 77 -9.97 -16.81 2.37
N ILE A 78 -9.30 -16.30 1.33
CA ILE A 78 -8.21 -15.33 1.46
C ILE A 78 -8.68 -14.06 2.16
N ARG A 79 -9.87 -13.55 1.82
CA ARG A 79 -10.50 -12.42 2.51
C ARG A 79 -10.66 -12.69 4.01
N LYS A 80 -11.22 -13.85 4.38
CA LYS A 80 -11.40 -14.24 5.79
C LYS A 80 -10.07 -14.28 6.53
N ASP A 81 -9.03 -14.83 5.89
CA ASP A 81 -7.69 -14.90 6.47
C ASP A 81 -7.09 -13.51 6.68
N ILE A 82 -7.21 -12.60 5.70
CA ILE A 82 -6.74 -11.21 5.82
C ILE A 82 -7.44 -10.49 6.96
N LEU A 83 -8.74 -10.66 7.11
CA LEU A 83 -9.54 -9.99 8.15
C LEU A 83 -9.23 -10.47 9.58
N ARG A 84 -8.47 -11.56 9.74
CA ARG A 84 -7.91 -11.96 11.05
C ARG A 84 -6.78 -11.04 11.51
N PHE A 85 -6.13 -10.34 10.60
CA PHE A 85 -4.98 -9.46 10.88
C PHE A 85 -5.37 -8.00 10.97
N LEU A 86 -6.34 -7.56 10.18
CA LEU A 86 -6.71 -6.15 10.07
C LEU A 86 -8.23 -5.95 9.96
N ASP A 87 -8.68 -4.85 10.51
CA ASP A 87 -10.01 -4.29 10.25
C ASP A 87 -9.89 -3.23 9.17
N ALA A 88 -10.09 -3.63 7.91
CA ALA A 88 -9.83 -2.75 6.78
C ALA A 88 -10.71 -1.47 6.80
N GLU A 89 -11.91 -1.50 7.36
CA GLU A 89 -12.76 -0.31 7.46
C GLU A 89 -12.16 0.75 8.40
N ARG A 90 -11.63 0.31 9.55
CA ARG A 90 -10.99 1.17 10.55
C ARG A 90 -9.55 1.50 10.18
N ASP A 91 -8.85 0.53 9.57
CA ASP A 91 -7.43 0.68 9.28
C ASP A 91 -7.16 1.51 8.02
N VAL A 92 -8.15 1.64 7.10
CA VAL A 92 -8.02 2.48 5.90
C VAL A 92 -7.91 3.97 6.23
N SER A 93 -8.58 4.42 7.30
CA SER A 93 -8.45 5.80 7.78
C SER A 93 -8.75 5.90 9.27
N VAL A 94 -7.88 6.61 10.00
CA VAL A 94 -8.25 7.16 11.30
C VAL A 94 -9.36 8.20 11.11
N VAL A 95 -10.19 8.38 12.13
CA VAL A 95 -11.30 9.33 12.14
C VAL A 95 -10.98 10.51 13.07
N LYS A 96 -11.71 11.60 12.91
CA LYS A 96 -11.48 12.84 13.63
C LYS A 96 -11.51 12.67 15.16
N SER A 97 -12.38 11.83 15.67
CA SER A 97 -12.47 11.51 17.10
C SER A 97 -11.27 10.72 17.64
N SER A 98 -10.38 10.20 16.78
CA SER A 98 -9.19 9.45 17.20
C SER A 98 -8.08 10.35 17.77
N PHE A 99 -8.07 11.63 17.43
CA PHE A 99 -7.02 12.57 17.80
C PHE A 99 -7.58 13.96 18.10
N LYS A 100 -6.78 14.75 18.82
CA LYS A 100 -6.98 16.20 19.00
C LYS A 100 -5.82 16.95 18.36
N PRO A 101 -6.01 18.22 17.92
CA PRO A 101 -4.90 19.07 17.54
C PRO A 101 -3.89 19.18 18.68
N GLY A 102 -2.61 19.01 18.36
CA GLY A 102 -1.52 19.02 19.34
C GLY A 102 -1.14 17.64 19.89
N ASP A 103 -1.94 16.60 19.66
CA ASP A 103 -1.56 15.24 20.06
C ASP A 103 -0.25 14.83 19.41
N VAL A 104 0.61 14.15 20.18
CA VAL A 104 1.92 13.66 19.74
C VAL A 104 1.85 12.18 19.51
N ILE A 105 2.13 11.74 18.28
CA ILE A 105 2.16 10.33 17.92
C ILE A 105 3.53 9.92 17.40
N HIS A 106 3.88 8.63 17.56
CA HIS A 106 5.09 8.08 16.98
C HIS A 106 4.87 7.65 15.54
N TYR A 107 5.89 7.84 14.68
CA TYR A 107 5.85 7.27 13.33
C TYR A 107 5.84 5.75 13.38
N VAL A 108 5.07 5.14 12.47
CA VAL A 108 4.86 3.68 12.43
C VAL A 108 6.17 2.91 12.19
N LEU A 109 6.99 3.37 11.25
CA LEU A 109 8.25 2.72 10.87
C LEU A 109 9.50 3.40 11.46
N ASP A 110 9.32 4.43 12.27
CA ASP A 110 10.41 5.15 12.97
C ASP A 110 9.94 5.61 14.35
N ARG A 111 9.78 4.66 15.26
CA ARG A 111 9.24 4.90 16.62
C ARG A 111 10.06 5.87 17.49
N ARG A 112 11.30 6.21 17.08
CA ARG A 112 12.12 7.22 17.77
C ARG A 112 11.71 8.66 17.43
N ARG A 113 10.89 8.84 16.43
CA ARG A 113 10.45 10.14 15.92
C ARG A 113 8.95 10.31 16.14
N THR A 114 8.57 11.54 16.35
CA THR A 114 7.18 11.91 16.62
C THR A 114 6.66 12.91 15.59
N LEU A 115 5.36 12.93 15.45
CA LEU A 115 4.56 13.88 14.67
C LEU A 115 3.53 14.51 15.60
N ASN A 116 3.35 15.81 15.50
CA ASN A 116 2.25 16.51 16.14
C ASN A 116 1.07 16.58 15.18
N ILE A 117 -0.13 16.27 15.65
CA ILE A 117 -1.36 16.43 14.87
C ILE A 117 -1.62 17.93 14.71
N SER A 118 -1.41 18.45 13.49
CA SER A 118 -1.67 19.84 13.17
C SER A 118 -3.18 20.13 13.07
N GLN A 119 -3.55 21.40 13.16
CA GLN A 119 -4.94 21.83 12.94
C GLN A 119 -5.42 21.50 11.52
N ASN A 120 -4.57 21.66 10.51
CA ASN A 120 -4.90 21.33 9.12
C ASN A 120 -5.13 19.84 8.95
N LEU A 121 -4.24 19.00 9.50
CA LEU A 121 -4.40 17.54 9.45
C LEU A 121 -5.70 17.12 10.15
N HIS A 122 -5.94 17.63 11.37
CA HIS A 122 -7.15 17.31 12.12
C HIS A 122 -8.43 17.74 11.38
N SER A 123 -8.43 18.92 10.75
CA SER A 123 -9.58 19.42 9.98
C SER A 123 -9.93 18.53 8.79
N LEU A 124 -8.96 17.81 8.24
CA LEU A 124 -9.11 16.91 7.08
C LEU A 124 -9.31 15.44 7.48
N LEU A 125 -9.24 15.10 8.78
CA LEU A 125 -9.63 13.78 9.23
C LEU A 125 -11.14 13.57 8.97
N PRO A 126 -11.55 12.43 8.40
CA PRO A 126 -12.96 12.16 8.18
C PRO A 126 -13.69 11.92 9.51
N GLU A 127 -14.96 12.31 9.60
CA GLU A 127 -15.81 11.99 10.75
C GLU A 127 -16.05 10.47 10.85
N VAL A 128 -16.19 9.82 9.70
CA VAL A 128 -16.41 8.37 9.55
C VAL A 128 -15.50 7.87 8.43
N SER A 129 -14.94 6.67 8.58
CA SER A 129 -14.12 6.07 7.53
C SER A 129 -14.82 6.13 6.17
N PRO A 130 -14.14 6.66 5.11
CA PRO A 130 -14.74 6.80 3.78
C PRO A 130 -15.11 5.46 3.13
N MET A 131 -14.59 4.36 3.68
CA MET A 131 -14.86 3.00 3.21
C MET A 131 -15.83 2.22 4.11
N LYS A 132 -16.43 2.87 5.13
CA LYS A 132 -17.38 2.22 6.03
C LYS A 132 -18.57 1.66 5.23
N SER A 133 -18.86 0.39 5.44
CA SER A 133 -19.98 -0.36 4.83
C SER A 133 -19.99 -0.35 3.28
N ARG A 134 -18.85 -0.03 2.65
CA ARG A 134 -18.73 -0.09 1.19
C ARG A 134 -18.47 -1.52 0.73
N ARG A 135 -19.11 -1.89 -0.38
CA ARG A 135 -18.87 -3.15 -1.09
C ARG A 135 -19.11 -2.97 -2.56
N PHE A 136 -18.29 -3.63 -3.37
CA PHE A 136 -18.32 -3.55 -4.83
C PHE A 136 -18.17 -4.97 -5.39
N GLN A 137 -18.85 -5.25 -6.49
CA GLN A 137 -18.72 -6.54 -7.17
C GLN A 137 -17.35 -6.66 -7.80
N THR A 138 -16.93 -5.66 -8.59
CA THR A 138 -15.66 -5.66 -9.30
C THR A 138 -14.82 -4.44 -8.96
N CYS A 139 -13.53 -4.65 -8.76
CA CYS A 139 -12.58 -3.56 -8.50
C CYS A 139 -11.33 -3.68 -9.36
N ALA A 140 -10.88 -2.55 -9.91
CA ALA A 140 -9.55 -2.43 -10.48
C ALA A 140 -8.57 -1.85 -9.45
N VAL A 141 -7.40 -2.46 -9.29
CA VAL A 141 -6.25 -1.86 -8.60
C VAL A 141 -5.19 -1.58 -9.64
N VAL A 142 -4.93 -0.28 -9.89
CA VAL A 142 -4.05 0.17 -10.96
C VAL A 142 -2.71 0.60 -10.38
N GLY A 143 -1.67 -0.18 -10.67
CA GLY A 143 -0.27 0.16 -10.44
C GLY A 143 0.25 1.08 -11.55
N ASN A 144 1.55 1.35 -11.51
CA ASN A 144 2.14 2.39 -12.35
C ASN A 144 3.15 1.88 -13.39
N SER A 145 3.34 0.56 -13.52
CA SER A 145 4.33 0.02 -14.43
C SER A 145 4.08 0.44 -15.89
N GLY A 146 5.15 0.69 -16.61
CA GLY A 146 5.15 0.95 -18.06
C GLY A 146 4.59 -0.20 -18.91
N ILE A 147 4.31 -1.36 -18.33
CA ILE A 147 3.61 -2.46 -19.02
C ILE A 147 2.21 -2.04 -19.48
N LEU A 148 1.65 -0.97 -18.89
CA LEU A 148 0.37 -0.41 -19.31
C LEU A 148 0.43 0.35 -20.63
N LEU A 149 1.59 0.84 -21.05
CA LEU A 149 1.72 1.59 -22.31
C LEU A 149 1.35 0.70 -23.50
N ASN A 150 0.47 1.20 -24.34
CA ASN A 150 -0.07 0.50 -25.52
C ASN A 150 -0.84 -0.78 -25.17
N SER A 151 -1.32 -0.91 -23.93
CA SER A 151 -2.15 -2.05 -23.49
C SER A 151 -3.60 -1.96 -23.96
N GLY A 152 -4.11 -0.75 -24.21
CA GLY A 152 -5.52 -0.50 -24.54
C GLY A 152 -6.49 -0.84 -23.41
N CYS A 153 -6.01 -0.93 -22.15
CA CYS A 153 -6.84 -1.38 -21.01
C CYS A 153 -7.74 -0.31 -20.42
N GLY A 154 -7.68 0.93 -20.91
CA GLY A 154 -8.38 2.07 -20.29
C GLY A 154 -9.87 1.85 -20.11
N LYS A 155 -10.57 1.38 -21.15
CA LYS A 155 -12.02 1.09 -21.08
C LYS A 155 -12.33 -0.04 -20.09
N GLU A 156 -11.56 -1.13 -20.12
CA GLU A 156 -11.73 -2.26 -19.18
C GLU A 156 -11.54 -1.78 -17.74
N ILE A 157 -10.50 -0.99 -17.45
CA ILE A 157 -10.27 -0.42 -16.12
C ILE A 157 -11.46 0.43 -15.68
N ASP A 158 -11.95 1.32 -16.54
CA ASP A 158 -13.05 2.24 -16.21
C ASP A 158 -14.41 1.54 -16.06
N SER A 159 -14.57 0.32 -16.57
CA SER A 159 -15.80 -0.46 -16.45
C SER A 159 -16.01 -1.09 -15.07
N HIS A 160 -14.97 -1.17 -14.23
CA HIS A 160 -15.11 -1.71 -12.88
C HIS A 160 -15.94 -0.81 -11.97
N ASP A 161 -16.65 -1.40 -11.00
CA ASP A 161 -17.46 -0.65 -10.06
C ASP A 161 -16.64 0.33 -9.23
N PHE A 162 -15.40 -0.04 -8.89
CA PHE A 162 -14.49 0.77 -8.07
C PHE A 162 -13.05 0.69 -8.56
N VAL A 163 -12.42 1.85 -8.76
CA VAL A 163 -11.04 1.95 -9.27
C VAL A 163 -10.11 2.57 -8.24
N ILE A 164 -9.09 1.80 -7.83
CA ILE A 164 -8.04 2.19 -6.88
C ILE A 164 -6.77 2.49 -7.67
N ARG A 165 -6.18 3.68 -7.51
CA ARG A 165 -4.95 4.09 -8.20
C ARG A 165 -3.82 4.40 -7.24
N CYS A 166 -2.60 4.06 -7.66
CA CYS A 166 -1.39 4.26 -6.86
C CYS A 166 -0.71 5.60 -7.17
N ASN A 167 -0.39 6.36 -6.11
CA ASN A 167 0.56 7.49 -6.13
C ASN A 167 0.19 8.68 -7.03
N LEU A 168 -1.09 9.02 -7.14
CA LEU A 168 -1.57 10.21 -7.85
C LEU A 168 -1.02 10.31 -9.29
N ALA A 169 -0.88 9.15 -9.94
CA ALA A 169 -0.37 9.07 -11.31
C ALA A 169 -1.25 9.84 -12.30
N PRO A 170 -0.68 10.45 -13.36
CA PRO A 170 -1.46 11.11 -14.41
C PRO A 170 -2.27 10.08 -15.19
N VAL A 171 -3.50 10.42 -15.55
CA VAL A 171 -4.40 9.51 -16.25
C VAL A 171 -4.89 10.07 -17.60
N VAL A 172 -5.08 11.38 -17.72
CA VAL A 172 -5.70 12.00 -18.89
C VAL A 172 -4.89 11.74 -20.16
N GLU A 173 -3.57 11.96 -20.08
CA GLU A 173 -2.65 11.79 -21.19
C GLU A 173 -2.45 10.32 -21.59
N PHE A 174 -2.88 9.39 -20.73
CA PHE A 174 -2.73 7.93 -20.89
C PHE A 174 -4.07 7.20 -20.86
N ALA A 175 -5.18 7.91 -21.07
CA ALA A 175 -6.53 7.40 -20.85
C ALA A 175 -6.86 6.12 -21.63
N SER A 176 -6.32 5.95 -22.86
CA SER A 176 -6.49 4.73 -23.66
C SER A 176 -5.97 3.48 -22.97
N ASP A 177 -4.87 3.63 -22.20
CA ASP A 177 -4.17 2.52 -21.58
C ASP A 177 -4.51 2.33 -20.10
N VAL A 178 -4.80 3.43 -19.39
CA VAL A 178 -4.97 3.39 -17.94
C VAL A 178 -6.37 3.79 -17.47
N GLY A 179 -7.26 4.26 -18.38
CA GLY A 179 -8.55 4.81 -18.02
C GLY A 179 -8.46 6.13 -17.25
N THR A 180 -9.61 6.69 -16.89
CA THR A 180 -9.70 7.96 -16.16
C THR A 180 -10.44 7.86 -14.83
N LYS A 181 -11.31 6.86 -14.66
CA LYS A 181 -12.06 6.64 -13.42
C LYS A 181 -11.12 6.46 -12.24
N SER A 182 -11.38 7.16 -11.16
CA SER A 182 -10.51 7.23 -9.99
C SER A 182 -11.35 7.43 -8.74
N ASP A 183 -11.71 6.33 -8.06
CA ASP A 183 -12.56 6.38 -6.86
C ASP A 183 -11.75 6.48 -5.58
N PHE A 184 -10.55 5.86 -5.59
CA PHE A 184 -9.62 5.85 -4.47
C PHE A 184 -8.19 6.01 -4.97
N ILE A 185 -7.49 7.03 -4.50
CA ILE A 185 -6.16 7.35 -4.98
C ILE A 185 -5.21 7.46 -3.79
N THR A 186 -4.09 6.73 -3.85
CA THR A 186 -3.02 6.91 -2.86
C THR A 186 -2.09 8.04 -3.27
N MET A 187 -1.50 8.71 -2.31
CA MET A 187 -0.48 9.73 -2.54
C MET A 187 0.60 9.64 -1.47
N ASN A 188 1.71 9.01 -1.77
CA ASN A 188 2.88 9.06 -0.90
C ASN A 188 3.43 10.49 -0.81
N PRO A 189 3.91 10.95 0.36
CA PRO A 189 4.48 12.31 0.50
C PRO A 189 5.59 12.62 -0.51
N SER A 190 6.34 11.61 -0.97
CA SER A 190 7.38 11.77 -2.00
C SER A 190 6.84 12.19 -3.37
N VAL A 191 5.56 12.03 -3.66
CA VAL A 191 4.92 12.48 -4.90
C VAL A 191 5.02 14.00 -5.02
N VAL A 192 4.87 14.74 -3.92
CA VAL A 192 5.03 16.21 -3.89
C VAL A 192 6.39 16.63 -4.45
N GLN A 193 7.46 15.97 -4.03
CA GLN A 193 8.81 16.27 -4.51
C GLN A 193 9.03 15.83 -5.96
N ARG A 194 8.53 14.66 -6.33
CA ARG A 194 8.85 14.03 -7.63
C ARG A 194 8.01 14.59 -8.77
N ALA A 195 6.69 14.72 -8.54
CA ALA A 195 5.75 15.13 -9.58
C ALA A 195 5.45 16.65 -9.58
N PHE A 196 5.66 17.32 -8.46
CA PHE A 196 5.27 18.71 -8.26
C PHE A 196 6.41 19.56 -7.68
N GLY A 197 7.66 19.25 -8.00
CA GLY A 197 8.84 20.06 -7.70
C GLY A 197 9.05 20.44 -6.23
N GLY A 198 8.32 19.79 -5.29
CA GLY A 198 8.32 20.13 -3.87
C GLY A 198 7.60 21.44 -3.55
N PHE A 199 6.70 21.89 -4.43
CA PHE A 199 5.94 23.13 -4.30
C PHE A 199 6.82 24.38 -4.17
N ARG A 200 7.99 24.41 -4.81
CA ARG A 200 8.95 25.50 -4.71
C ARG A 200 8.44 26.80 -5.31
N ASN A 201 7.59 26.72 -6.31
CA ASN A 201 7.01 27.86 -7.01
C ASN A 201 5.49 27.72 -7.13
N GLU A 202 4.84 28.80 -7.61
CA GLU A 202 3.39 28.85 -7.77
C GLU A 202 2.90 27.87 -8.86
N SER A 203 3.65 27.71 -9.95
CA SER A 203 3.29 26.78 -11.03
C SER A 203 3.19 25.35 -10.53
N ASP A 204 4.10 24.90 -9.66
CA ASP A 204 4.06 23.56 -9.08
C ASP A 204 2.82 23.36 -8.21
N ARG A 205 2.45 24.38 -7.42
CA ARG A 205 1.23 24.37 -6.60
C ARG A 205 -0.03 24.34 -7.45
N LEU A 206 -0.09 25.15 -8.49
CA LEU A 206 -1.22 25.19 -9.43
C LEU A 206 -1.40 23.84 -10.16
N LYS A 207 -0.33 23.22 -10.62
CA LYS A 207 -0.37 21.87 -11.21
C LYS A 207 -0.94 20.84 -10.24
N PHE A 208 -0.54 20.89 -8.97
CA PHE A 208 -1.07 20.01 -7.95
C PHE A 208 -2.56 20.25 -7.68
N VAL A 209 -2.96 21.52 -7.48
CA VAL A 209 -4.36 21.90 -7.27
C VAL A 209 -5.21 21.46 -8.47
N HIS A 210 -4.75 21.71 -9.68
CA HIS A 210 -5.43 21.24 -10.91
C HIS A 210 -5.58 19.71 -10.93
N ARG A 211 -4.51 18.97 -10.59
CA ARG A 211 -4.58 17.50 -10.52
C ARG A 211 -5.63 17.02 -9.52
N LEU A 212 -5.70 17.63 -8.33
CA LEU A 212 -6.68 17.26 -7.32
C LEU A 212 -8.11 17.71 -7.66
N SER A 213 -8.28 18.85 -8.33
CA SER A 213 -9.61 19.32 -8.73
C SER A 213 -10.33 18.39 -9.72
N MET A 214 -9.56 17.54 -10.41
CA MET A 214 -10.10 16.51 -11.31
C MET A 214 -10.62 15.27 -10.56
N LEU A 215 -10.32 15.14 -9.27
CA LEU A 215 -10.65 13.99 -8.43
C LEU A 215 -11.91 14.22 -7.58
N ASN A 216 -12.95 14.83 -8.17
CA ASN A 216 -14.17 15.15 -7.46
C ASN A 216 -14.74 13.94 -6.70
N ASP A 217 -14.97 14.14 -5.39
CA ASP A 217 -15.55 13.16 -4.47
C ASP A 217 -14.77 11.83 -4.32
N SER A 218 -13.59 11.71 -4.92
CA SER A 218 -12.70 10.57 -4.75
C SER A 218 -12.05 10.55 -3.36
N VAL A 219 -11.66 9.38 -2.90
CA VAL A 219 -10.87 9.24 -1.67
C VAL A 219 -9.40 9.48 -1.98
N LEU A 220 -8.81 10.51 -1.38
CA LEU A 220 -7.37 10.77 -1.40
C LEU A 220 -6.72 10.19 -0.14
N TRP A 221 -6.01 9.08 -0.30
CA TRP A 221 -5.38 8.35 0.79
C TRP A 221 -3.91 8.74 0.95
N ILE A 222 -3.56 9.30 2.11
CA ILE A 222 -2.24 9.88 2.41
C ILE A 222 -1.60 9.13 3.58
N PRO A 223 -0.51 8.37 3.40
CA PRO A 223 0.18 7.65 4.49
C PRO A 223 1.04 8.60 5.33
N ALA A 224 0.41 9.54 6.03
CA ALA A 224 1.04 10.62 6.78
C ALA A 224 1.91 10.14 7.96
N PHE A 225 1.59 8.98 8.53
CA PHE A 225 2.18 8.51 9.79
C PHE A 225 3.30 7.47 9.63
N MET A 226 3.75 7.20 8.39
CA MET A 226 4.65 6.07 8.12
C MET A 226 6.08 6.34 8.57
N VAL A 227 6.70 7.41 8.08
CA VAL A 227 8.10 7.75 8.35
C VAL A 227 8.29 9.25 8.46
N LYS A 228 9.26 9.69 9.27
CA LYS A 228 9.69 11.08 9.28
C LYS A 228 10.28 11.50 7.92
N GLY A 229 10.10 12.78 7.57
CA GLY A 229 10.60 13.39 6.34
C GLY A 229 9.51 13.66 5.29
N GLY A 230 8.29 13.17 5.53
CA GLY A 230 7.11 13.48 4.72
C GLY A 230 6.18 14.54 5.33
N GLU A 231 6.38 14.92 6.59
CA GLU A 231 5.47 15.78 7.35
C GLU A 231 5.24 17.15 6.71
N LYS A 232 6.29 17.80 6.23
CA LYS A 232 6.17 19.08 5.52
C LYS A 232 5.34 18.96 4.26
N HIS A 233 5.55 17.89 3.50
CA HIS A 233 4.78 17.64 2.28
C HIS A 233 3.31 17.37 2.59
N VAL A 234 3.03 16.59 3.63
CA VAL A 234 1.65 16.34 4.08
C VAL A 234 0.98 17.64 4.52
N GLU A 235 1.68 18.45 5.32
CA GLU A 235 1.14 19.73 5.79
C GLU A 235 0.87 20.70 4.64
N TRP A 236 1.77 20.79 3.65
CA TRP A 236 1.56 21.63 2.46
C TRP A 236 0.38 21.16 1.61
N VAL A 237 0.22 19.85 1.46
CA VAL A 237 -0.93 19.27 0.77
C VAL A 237 -2.22 19.60 1.50
N ASN A 238 -2.25 19.40 2.82
CA ASN A 238 -3.42 19.71 3.63
C ASN A 238 -3.80 21.20 3.53
N ALA A 239 -2.81 22.10 3.63
CA ALA A 239 -3.02 23.54 3.49
C ALA A 239 -3.59 23.91 2.10
N LEU A 240 -3.09 23.28 1.01
CA LEU A 240 -3.60 23.53 -0.34
C LEU A 240 -5.03 23.01 -0.53
N ILE A 241 -5.36 21.85 0.02
CA ILE A 241 -6.72 21.29 -0.02
C ILE A 241 -7.70 22.26 0.67
N LEU A 242 -7.37 22.71 1.87
CA LEU A 242 -8.21 23.63 2.65
C LEU A 242 -8.32 25.00 1.98
N LYS A 243 -7.19 25.59 1.57
CA LYS A 243 -7.14 26.93 0.94
C LYS A 243 -7.99 26.97 -0.35
N ASN A 244 -7.91 25.92 -1.17
CA ASN A 244 -8.59 25.89 -2.46
C ASN A 244 -9.97 25.19 -2.39
N LYS A 245 -10.42 24.79 -1.19
CA LYS A 245 -11.71 24.08 -0.97
C LYS A 245 -11.90 22.90 -1.93
N LEU A 246 -10.84 22.09 -2.11
CA LEU A 246 -10.86 20.98 -3.06
C LEU A 246 -11.84 19.89 -2.59
N ARG A 247 -12.64 19.37 -3.52
CA ARG A 247 -13.67 18.37 -3.25
C ARG A 247 -13.09 16.95 -3.30
N VAL A 248 -12.13 16.65 -2.39
CA VAL A 248 -11.58 15.31 -2.19
C VAL A 248 -11.90 14.85 -0.77
N ARG A 249 -12.18 13.57 -0.62
CA ARG A 249 -12.37 12.95 0.70
C ARG A 249 -11.04 12.40 1.17
N THR A 250 -10.40 13.08 2.10
CA THR A 250 -9.10 12.65 2.62
C THR A 250 -9.23 11.43 3.54
N ALA A 251 -8.23 10.55 3.48
CA ALA A 251 -8.10 9.40 4.34
C ALA A 251 -6.64 9.23 4.78
N TYR A 252 -6.43 8.89 6.05
CA TYR A 252 -5.11 8.72 6.66
C TYR A 252 -5.07 7.38 7.38
N PRO A 253 -4.24 6.42 6.94
CA PRO A 253 -4.24 5.07 7.48
C PRO A 253 -3.98 5.01 8.98
N SER A 254 -4.53 3.99 9.63
CA SER A 254 -4.26 3.73 11.04
C SER A 254 -2.78 3.42 11.27
N LEU A 255 -2.33 3.64 12.51
CA LEU A 255 -0.93 3.39 12.90
C LEU A 255 -0.56 1.90 12.84
N ARG A 256 -1.53 1.00 12.87
CA ARG A 256 -1.32 -0.45 12.83
C ARG A 256 -1.36 -1.06 11.42
N LEU A 257 -1.95 -0.37 10.44
CA LEU A 257 -2.24 -0.94 9.11
C LEU A 257 -1.03 -1.65 8.47
N ILE A 258 0.11 -0.97 8.39
CA ILE A 258 1.28 -1.52 7.69
C ILE A 258 1.84 -2.77 8.38
N HIS A 259 1.79 -2.80 9.71
CA HIS A 259 2.23 -3.96 10.50
C HIS A 259 1.25 -5.13 10.34
N ALA A 260 -0.05 -4.85 10.37
CA ALA A 260 -1.09 -5.86 10.16
C ALA A 260 -0.99 -6.49 8.77
N VAL A 261 -0.85 -5.68 7.73
CA VAL A 261 -0.67 -6.17 6.35
C VAL A 261 0.64 -6.96 6.24
N ARG A 262 1.76 -6.43 6.77
CA ARG A 262 3.03 -7.16 6.78
C ARG A 262 2.92 -8.48 7.54
N GLY A 263 2.26 -8.50 8.69
CA GLY A 263 2.01 -9.69 9.48
C GLY A 263 1.29 -10.78 8.68
N TYR A 264 0.21 -10.44 8.00
CA TYR A 264 -0.50 -11.36 7.12
C TYR A 264 0.43 -12.00 6.08
N TRP A 265 1.19 -11.18 5.33
CA TRP A 265 2.08 -11.70 4.27
C TRP A 265 3.22 -12.56 4.82
N LEU A 266 3.84 -12.16 5.95
CA LEU A 266 4.89 -12.95 6.59
C LEU A 266 4.39 -14.31 7.11
N THR A 267 3.22 -14.34 7.75
CA THR A 267 2.60 -15.59 8.23
C THR A 267 2.33 -16.52 7.04
N ASN A 268 1.99 -15.96 5.89
CA ASN A 268 1.81 -16.72 4.64
C ASN A 268 3.13 -17.02 3.90
N LYS A 269 4.28 -16.98 4.56
CA LYS A 269 5.62 -17.28 4.00
C LYS A 269 6.10 -16.31 2.92
N VAL A 270 5.43 -15.18 2.72
CA VAL A 270 5.85 -14.13 1.80
C VAL A 270 6.77 -13.16 2.52
N GLN A 271 8.08 -13.36 2.38
CA GLN A 271 9.13 -12.65 3.12
C GLN A 271 9.32 -11.22 2.60
N ILE A 272 8.42 -10.30 2.96
CA ILE A 272 8.49 -8.88 2.63
C ILE A 272 8.90 -8.04 3.84
N LYS A 273 9.80 -7.08 3.63
CA LYS A 273 10.17 -6.10 4.67
C LYS A 273 9.08 -5.03 4.81
N ARG A 274 8.59 -4.55 3.68
CA ARG A 274 7.55 -3.52 3.57
C ARG A 274 6.74 -3.79 2.30
N PRO A 275 5.41 -3.93 2.38
CA PRO A 275 4.58 -4.08 1.18
C PRO A 275 4.70 -2.85 0.28
N SER A 276 4.66 -3.05 -1.04
CA SER A 276 4.49 -1.96 -1.99
C SER A 276 3.10 -1.32 -1.81
N THR A 277 2.93 -0.11 -2.33
CA THR A 277 1.60 0.53 -2.34
C THR A 277 0.57 -0.35 -3.07
N GLY A 278 0.97 -0.99 -4.16
CA GLY A 278 0.09 -1.90 -4.90
C GLY A 278 -0.34 -3.11 -4.08
N LEU A 279 0.59 -3.80 -3.43
CA LEU A 279 0.27 -4.94 -2.57
C LEU A 279 -0.59 -4.54 -1.37
N LEU A 280 -0.33 -3.36 -0.79
CA LEU A 280 -1.13 -2.80 0.29
C LEU A 280 -2.56 -2.53 -0.18
N MET A 281 -2.74 -1.93 -1.36
CA MET A 281 -4.06 -1.65 -1.92
C MET A 281 -4.80 -2.93 -2.30
N TYR A 282 -4.13 -3.93 -2.88
CA TYR A 282 -4.74 -5.25 -3.09
C TYR A 282 -5.25 -5.84 -1.77
N THR A 283 -4.42 -5.84 -0.73
CA THR A 283 -4.80 -6.41 0.58
C THR A 283 -6.02 -5.69 1.18
N LEU A 284 -6.08 -4.36 1.09
CA LEU A 284 -7.25 -3.59 1.52
C LEU A 284 -8.49 -3.87 0.65
N ALA A 285 -8.31 -3.94 -0.68
CA ALA A 285 -9.39 -4.16 -1.63
C ALA A 285 -10.14 -5.48 -1.37
N THR A 286 -9.47 -6.52 -0.87
CA THR A 286 -10.11 -7.80 -0.54
C THR A 286 -11.29 -7.67 0.42
N ARG A 287 -11.34 -6.63 1.27
CA ARG A 287 -12.47 -6.37 2.16
C ARG A 287 -13.69 -5.82 1.45
N PHE A 288 -13.44 -4.99 0.44
CA PHE A 288 -14.48 -4.16 -0.19
C PHE A 288 -14.96 -4.72 -1.53
N CYS A 289 -14.19 -5.61 -2.15
CA CYS A 289 -14.41 -6.09 -3.52
C CYS A 289 -14.60 -7.60 -3.55
N ASP A 290 -15.55 -8.07 -4.35
CA ASP A 290 -15.76 -9.49 -4.54
C ASP A 290 -14.79 -10.07 -5.54
N GLU A 291 -14.51 -9.33 -6.61
CA GLU A 291 -13.56 -9.66 -7.65
C GLU A 291 -12.56 -8.53 -7.83
N ILE A 292 -11.26 -8.85 -7.87
CA ILE A 292 -10.18 -7.86 -7.97
C ILE A 292 -9.35 -8.11 -9.21
N HIS A 293 -9.22 -7.07 -10.03
CA HIS A 293 -8.38 -7.03 -11.22
C HIS A 293 -7.19 -6.10 -10.99
N LEU A 294 -5.99 -6.60 -11.28
CA LEU A 294 -4.73 -5.86 -11.12
C LEU A 294 -4.19 -5.47 -12.48
N TYR A 295 -3.85 -4.19 -12.66
CA TYR A 295 -3.26 -3.63 -13.86
C TYR A 295 -1.98 -2.88 -13.51
N GLY A 296 -0.93 -2.94 -14.37
CA GLY A 296 0.31 -2.21 -14.11
C GLY A 296 1.16 -2.75 -12.98
N PHE A 297 1.08 -4.05 -12.69
CA PHE A 297 1.89 -4.78 -11.72
C PHE A 297 2.96 -5.59 -12.44
N TRP A 298 4.01 -4.93 -12.92
CA TRP A 298 5.10 -5.57 -13.65
C TRP A 298 6.45 -5.03 -13.17
N PRO A 299 7.19 -5.74 -12.32
CA PRO A 299 8.44 -5.27 -11.74
C PRO A 299 9.68 -5.72 -12.52
N PHE A 300 9.59 -5.83 -13.84
CA PHE A 300 10.70 -6.28 -14.68
C PHE A 300 11.04 -5.25 -15.77
N PRO A 301 12.32 -5.16 -16.21
CA PRO A 301 12.74 -4.19 -17.21
C PRO A 301 12.32 -4.55 -18.63
N LYS A 302 11.86 -5.76 -18.86
CA LYS A 302 11.41 -6.26 -20.15
C LYS A 302 10.08 -6.99 -19.99
N ASP A 303 9.27 -6.91 -21.03
CA ASP A 303 8.07 -7.74 -21.15
C ASP A 303 8.42 -9.19 -21.57
N ILE A 304 7.40 -10.02 -21.75
CA ILE A 304 7.57 -11.42 -22.18
C ILE A 304 8.13 -11.56 -23.61
N TYR A 305 8.08 -10.50 -24.41
CA TYR A 305 8.60 -10.46 -25.79
C TYR A 305 10.01 -9.84 -25.86
N GLY A 306 10.59 -9.42 -24.73
CA GLY A 306 11.91 -8.80 -24.64
C GLY A 306 11.94 -7.29 -24.84
N ASN A 307 10.79 -6.63 -25.01
CA ASN A 307 10.69 -5.18 -25.14
C ASN A 307 10.98 -4.49 -23.80
N ILE A 308 11.61 -3.32 -23.84
CA ILE A 308 11.92 -2.54 -22.64
C ILE A 308 10.63 -2.00 -22.02
N VAL A 309 10.45 -2.21 -20.73
CA VAL A 309 9.33 -1.70 -19.92
C VAL A 309 9.84 -0.61 -18.99
N LYS A 310 9.24 0.59 -19.06
CA LYS A 310 9.51 1.68 -18.13
C LYS A 310 9.05 1.30 -16.70
N TYR A 311 9.68 1.92 -15.71
CA TYR A 311 9.27 1.72 -14.32
C TYR A 311 7.87 2.25 -14.07
N HIS A 312 7.65 3.50 -14.43
CA HIS A 312 6.31 4.07 -14.49
C HIS A 312 5.97 4.41 -15.95
N TYR A 313 4.69 4.32 -16.29
CA TYR A 313 4.22 4.67 -17.64
C TYR A 313 4.36 6.16 -17.96
N TYR A 314 4.52 7.02 -16.93
CA TYR A 314 4.46 8.49 -17.05
C TYR A 314 5.76 9.22 -16.77
N ASP A 315 6.83 8.54 -16.33
CA ASP A 315 8.11 9.18 -16.03
C ASP A 315 9.31 8.36 -16.54
N GLU A 316 10.49 8.96 -16.48
CA GLU A 316 11.75 8.32 -16.88
C GLU A 316 12.55 7.83 -15.66
N LEU A 317 11.89 7.56 -14.56
CA LEU A 317 12.54 7.08 -13.35
C LEU A 317 13.22 5.75 -13.60
N LYS A 318 14.55 5.74 -13.46
CA LYS A 318 15.35 4.50 -13.50
C LYS A 318 15.44 3.94 -12.09
N TYR A 319 14.72 2.88 -11.83
CA TYR A 319 14.74 2.22 -10.54
C TYR A 319 15.54 0.92 -10.58
N LYS A 320 16.31 0.64 -9.52
CA LYS A 320 17.02 -0.64 -9.37
C LYS A 320 16.03 -1.70 -8.86
N TYR A 321 15.11 -2.14 -9.71
CA TYR A 321 14.04 -3.10 -9.37
C TYR A 321 14.53 -4.41 -8.78
N PHE A 322 15.71 -4.82 -9.25
CA PHE A 322 16.24 -6.16 -9.01
C PHE A 322 17.05 -6.24 -7.74
N SER A 323 17.31 -5.11 -7.07
CA SER A 323 18.06 -5.13 -5.83
C SER A 323 17.12 -5.54 -4.69
N ASN A 324 17.39 -6.69 -4.09
CA ASN A 324 16.83 -7.08 -2.79
C ASN A 324 17.17 -6.07 -1.67
N ALA A 325 17.97 -5.06 -1.95
CA ALA A 325 18.37 -4.00 -1.04
C ALA A 325 17.30 -2.91 -0.84
N GLY A 326 16.29 -2.84 -1.73
CA GLY A 326 15.19 -1.90 -1.61
C GLY A 326 14.23 -2.24 -0.45
N PRO A 327 13.38 -1.29 -0.04
CA PRO A 327 12.37 -1.51 0.99
C PRO A 327 11.30 -2.52 0.54
N HIS A 328 11.03 -2.63 -0.75
CA HIS A 328 10.04 -3.51 -1.35
C HIS A 328 10.70 -4.67 -2.09
N ARG A 329 10.13 -5.86 -2.02
CA ARG A 329 10.54 -7.04 -2.79
C ARG A 329 9.55 -7.27 -3.93
N MET A 330 9.47 -6.33 -4.87
CA MET A 330 8.44 -6.33 -5.91
C MET A 330 8.43 -7.58 -6.80
N PRO A 331 9.56 -8.21 -7.17
CA PRO A 331 9.53 -9.49 -7.88
C PRO A 331 8.89 -10.61 -7.06
N LEU A 332 9.07 -10.65 -5.73
CA LEU A 332 8.42 -11.61 -4.85
C LEU A 332 6.92 -11.33 -4.73
N GLU A 333 6.54 -10.06 -4.59
CA GLU A 333 5.14 -9.65 -4.60
C GLU A 333 4.46 -10.07 -5.90
N PHE A 334 5.10 -9.82 -7.05
CA PHE A 334 4.60 -10.25 -8.36
C PHE A 334 4.41 -11.77 -8.44
N LYS A 335 5.40 -12.57 -8.03
CA LYS A 335 5.29 -14.04 -8.02
C LYS A 335 4.09 -14.52 -7.21
N THR A 336 3.85 -13.88 -6.06
CA THR A 336 2.70 -14.20 -5.20
C THR A 336 1.38 -13.82 -5.86
N LEU A 337 1.29 -12.63 -6.45
CA LEU A 337 0.09 -12.18 -7.17
C LEU A 337 -0.19 -13.03 -8.41
N ASN A 338 0.86 -13.47 -9.12
CA ASN A 338 0.75 -14.38 -10.25
C ASN A 338 0.25 -15.78 -9.82
N LEU A 339 0.72 -16.27 -8.66
CA LEU A 339 0.17 -17.52 -8.09
C LEU A 339 -1.33 -17.37 -7.81
N LEU A 340 -1.75 -16.28 -7.20
CA LEU A 340 -3.15 -16.00 -6.92
C LEU A 340 -3.99 -15.88 -8.20
N HIS A 341 -3.45 -15.25 -9.25
CA HIS A 341 -4.07 -15.19 -10.56
C HIS A 341 -4.30 -16.59 -11.15
N ASN A 342 -3.26 -17.43 -11.17
CA ASN A 342 -3.34 -18.79 -11.71
C ASN A 342 -4.31 -19.69 -10.93
N LYS A 343 -4.64 -19.33 -9.70
CA LYS A 343 -5.63 -20.01 -8.86
C LYS A 343 -7.03 -19.38 -8.93
N GLY A 344 -7.18 -18.27 -9.67
CA GLY A 344 -8.44 -17.56 -9.83
C GLY A 344 -8.83 -16.66 -8.66
N ALA A 345 -7.93 -16.39 -7.71
CA ALA A 345 -8.25 -15.53 -6.55
C ALA A 345 -8.25 -14.03 -6.88
N LEU A 346 -7.59 -13.64 -7.95
CA LEU A 346 -7.56 -12.30 -8.55
C LEU A 346 -7.22 -12.41 -10.04
N LYS A 347 -7.55 -11.39 -10.85
CA LYS A 347 -7.07 -11.28 -12.24
C LYS A 347 -5.84 -10.37 -12.28
N LEU A 348 -4.75 -10.83 -12.87
CA LEU A 348 -3.53 -10.03 -13.09
C LEU A 348 -3.32 -9.85 -14.59
N THR A 349 -3.49 -8.61 -15.07
CA THR A 349 -3.34 -8.27 -16.49
C THR A 349 -1.95 -7.67 -16.73
N THR A 350 -1.16 -8.34 -17.60
CA THR A 350 0.21 -7.95 -17.95
C THR A 350 0.42 -7.80 -19.46
N GLY A 351 -0.64 -7.85 -20.24
CA GLY A 351 -0.66 -7.71 -21.68
C GLY A 351 -1.70 -6.72 -22.17
N LYS A 352 -2.04 -6.82 -23.45
CA LYS A 352 -3.11 -6.05 -24.05
C LYS A 352 -4.47 -6.51 -23.54
N CYS A 353 -5.36 -5.58 -23.29
CA CYS A 353 -6.77 -5.88 -23.07
C CYS A 353 -7.49 -6.07 -24.41
N GLU A 354 -8.50 -6.92 -24.41
CA GLU A 354 -9.33 -7.13 -25.60
C GLU A 354 -10.12 -5.85 -25.88
N GLN A 355 -10.10 -5.39 -27.14
CA GLN A 355 -10.96 -4.30 -27.56
C GLN A 355 -12.37 -4.84 -27.65
N GLN A 356 -13.21 -4.43 -26.71
CA GLN A 356 -14.66 -4.61 -26.78
C GLN A 356 -15.29 -3.57 -27.70
#